data_df8015d616347f62acb551a61fcef061
#
_entry.id   df8015d616347f62acb551a61fcef061
#
_cell.length_a   1.000
_cell.length_b   1.000
_cell.length_c   1.000
_cell.angle_alpha   90.00
_cell.angle_beta   90.00
_cell.angle_gamma   90.00
#
_symmetry.space_group_name_H-M   'P 1'
#
loop_
_entity.id
_entity.type
_entity.pdbx_description
1 polymer ?
#
loop_
_entity_poly.entity_id
_entity_poly.type
_entity_poly.pdbx_seq_one_letter_code
_entity_poly.pdbx_strand_id
1 'polypeptide(L)' 'MFNEVILIGKLVDKPHLRETQQGIKMATMVLQVERPYRNNLGIRETDYINCILWRSIANQVSDCCEIGSFIGVKGRLQSR' A
#
# COMPACT_ATOMS: atom_id res chain seq x y z
N MET A 1 -23.37 3.14 -3.07
CA MET A 1 -22.16 4.00 -3.11
C MET A 1 -20.92 3.15 -3.36
N PHE A 2 -19.99 3.70 -4.11
CA PHE A 2 -18.74 3.00 -4.40
C PHE A 2 -17.58 3.62 -3.66
N ASN A 3 -16.74 2.77 -3.13
CA ASN A 3 -15.46 3.17 -2.54
C ASN A 3 -14.46 2.07 -2.88
N GLU A 4 -13.87 2.17 -4.05
CA GLU A 4 -12.94 1.18 -4.56
C GLU A 4 -11.74 1.88 -5.17
N VAL A 5 -10.56 1.40 -4.82
CA VAL A 5 -9.28 1.93 -5.29
C VAL A 5 -8.43 0.77 -5.77
N ILE A 6 -7.79 0.96 -6.92
CA ILE A 6 -6.79 0.04 -7.43
C ILE A 6 -5.49 0.82 -7.56
N LEU A 7 -4.45 0.33 -6.90
CA LEU A 7 -3.12 0.94 -6.93
C LEU A 7 -2.09 -0.08 -7.38
N ILE A 8 -1.15 0.38 -8.20
CA ILE A 8 0.06 -0.38 -8.51
C ILE A 8 1.23 0.51 -8.12
N GLY A 9 2.07 0.02 -7.23
CA GLY A 9 3.19 0.81 -6.74
C GLY A 9 4.35 -0.06 -6.29
N LYS A 10 5.43 0.61 -5.94
CA LYS A 10 6.64 -0.04 -5.45
C LYS A 10 6.64 -0.02 -3.92
N LEU A 11 6.93 -1.17 -3.32
CA LEU A 11 7.11 -1.27 -1.88
C LEU A 11 8.42 -0.62 -1.49
N VAL A 12 8.38 0.43 -0.65
CA VAL A 12 9.57 1.20 -0.29
C VAL A 12 10.12 0.87 1.09
N ASP A 13 9.34 0.15 1.90
CA ASP A 13 9.76 -0.29 3.23
C ASP A 13 9.10 -1.62 3.53
N LYS A 14 9.67 -2.38 4.46
CA LYS A 14 9.09 -3.65 4.88
C LYS A 14 7.72 -3.44 5.51
N PRO A 15 6.73 -4.29 5.20
CA PRO A 15 5.45 -4.23 5.91
C PRO A 15 5.64 -4.46 7.40
N HIS A 16 4.95 -3.68 8.20
CA HIS A 16 4.98 -3.80 9.66
C HIS A 16 3.77 -4.61 10.10
N LEU A 17 4.01 -5.88 10.43
CA LEU A 17 2.97 -6.78 10.88
C LEU A 17 2.66 -6.52 12.36
N ARG A 18 1.39 -6.41 12.68
CA ARG A 18 0.90 -6.19 14.03
C ARG A 18 -0.31 -7.06 14.30
N GLU A 19 -0.68 -7.12 15.56
CA GLU A 19 -1.88 -7.83 16.00
C GLU A 19 -2.69 -6.90 16.89
N THR A 20 -4.00 -6.83 16.64
CA THR A 20 -4.90 -6.01 17.46
C THR A 20 -5.15 -6.71 18.80
N GLN A 21 -5.80 -5.98 19.73
CA GLN A 21 -6.17 -6.56 21.04
C GLN A 21 -7.10 -7.76 20.89
N GLN A 22 -7.88 -7.81 19.83
CA GLN A 22 -8.78 -8.94 19.56
C GLN A 22 -8.06 -10.09 18.83
N GLY A 23 -6.75 -10.01 18.63
CA GLY A 23 -6.01 -11.06 17.96
C GLY A 23 -6.09 -11.02 16.43
N ILE A 24 -6.56 -9.92 15.85
CA ILE A 24 -6.66 -9.78 14.40
C ILE A 24 -5.32 -9.28 13.87
N LYS A 25 -4.79 -9.99 12.88
CA LYS A 25 -3.54 -9.61 12.24
C LYS A 25 -3.76 -8.48 11.25
N MET A 26 -2.87 -7.50 11.28
CA MET A 26 -2.85 -6.39 10.34
C MET A 26 -1.42 -6.03 9.99
N ALA A 27 -1.24 -5.39 8.86
CA ALA A 27 0.05 -4.86 8.45
C ALA A 27 -0.12 -3.46 7.87
N THR A 28 0.89 -2.63 8.06
CA THR A 28 0.96 -1.34 7.40
C THR A 28 2.12 -1.36 6.41
N MET A 29 1.90 -0.76 5.26
CA MET A 29 2.95 -0.63 4.25
C MET A 29 2.80 0.69 3.53
N VAL A 30 3.87 1.14 2.90
CA VAL A 30 3.87 2.35 2.07
C VAL A 30 4.20 1.96 0.65
N LEU A 31 3.33 2.36 -0.28
CA LEU A 31 3.57 2.17 -1.70
C LEU A 31 3.99 3.50 -2.33
N GLN A 32 5.01 3.44 -3.15
CA GLN A 32 5.44 4.54 -4.00
C GLN A 32 4.70 4.45 -5.32
N VAL A 33 3.83 5.43 -5.59
CA VAL A 33 3.01 5.46 -6.77
C VAL A 33 3.34 6.70 -7.59
N GLU A 34 3.83 6.51 -8.79
CA GLU A 34 4.15 7.61 -9.70
C GLU A 34 2.87 8.14 -10.34
N ARG A 35 2.76 9.46 -10.42
CA ARG A 35 1.64 10.07 -11.13
C ARG A 35 1.79 9.84 -12.64
N PRO A 36 0.68 9.67 -13.39
CA PRO A 36 0.76 9.31 -14.80
C PRO A 36 1.16 10.46 -15.72
N TYR A 37 1.28 11.68 -15.20
CA TYR A 37 1.61 12.87 -15.98
C TYR A 37 2.79 13.61 -15.37
N ARG A 38 3.42 14.45 -16.19
CA ARG A 38 4.53 15.29 -15.74
C ARG A 38 4.01 16.65 -15.31
N ASN A 39 4.68 17.27 -14.33
CA ASN A 39 4.35 18.63 -13.90
C ASN A 39 4.93 19.66 -14.89
N ASN A 40 4.78 20.95 -14.56
CA ASN A 40 5.22 22.05 -15.42
C ASN A 40 6.74 22.06 -15.65
N LEU A 41 7.50 21.42 -14.78
CA LEU A 41 8.95 21.30 -14.90
C LEU A 41 9.38 20.05 -15.66
N GLY A 42 8.45 19.29 -16.20
CA GLY A 42 8.74 18.04 -16.90
C GLY A 42 9.07 16.89 -15.99
N ILE A 43 8.83 17.02 -14.69
CA ILE A 43 9.14 16.01 -13.68
C ILE A 43 7.87 15.26 -13.30
N ARG A 44 7.97 13.93 -13.21
CA ARG A 44 6.88 13.08 -12.76
C ARG A 44 6.93 13.00 -11.24
N GLU A 45 5.87 13.48 -10.61
CA GLU A 45 5.75 13.47 -9.16
C GLU A 45 5.36 12.08 -8.65
N THR A 46 5.67 11.82 -7.40
CA THR A 46 5.44 10.54 -6.75
C THR A 46 4.60 10.75 -5.49
N ASP A 47 3.62 9.89 -5.30
CA ASP A 47 2.84 9.84 -4.08
C ASP A 47 3.26 8.62 -3.25
N TYR A 48 3.33 8.81 -1.93
CA TYR A 48 3.58 7.73 -0.99
C TYR A 48 2.27 7.43 -0.26
N ILE A 49 1.72 6.26 -0.56
CA ILE A 49 0.38 5.90 -0.09
C ILE A 49 0.50 4.89 1.05
N ASN A 50 -0.06 5.24 2.20
CA ASN A 50 -0.15 4.33 3.34
C ASN A 50 -1.28 3.34 3.12
N CYS A 51 -0.97 2.06 3.22
CA CYS A 51 -1.93 0.98 3.06
C CYS A 51 -2.02 0.18 4.34
N ILE A 52 -3.24 -0.16 4.74
CA ILE A 52 -3.49 -1.06 5.86
C ILE A 52 -4.04 -2.37 5.30
N LEU A 53 -3.40 -3.46 5.67
CA LEU A 53 -3.74 -4.80 5.22
C LEU A 53 -4.27 -5.60 6.40
N TRP A 54 -5.28 -6.42 6.15
CA TRP A 54 -5.95 -7.16 7.20
C TRP A 54 -5.87 -8.66 6.99
N ARG A 55 -5.74 -9.40 8.10
CA ARG A 55 -5.87 -10.87 8.16
C ARG A 55 -4.85 -11.58 7.27
N SER A 56 -5.30 -12.52 6.46
CA SER A 56 -4.41 -13.33 5.61
C SER A 56 -3.61 -12.52 4.61
N ILE A 57 -4.15 -11.43 4.10
CA ILE A 57 -3.44 -10.54 3.19
C ILE A 57 -2.23 -9.90 3.87
N ALA A 58 -2.38 -9.51 5.15
CA ALA A 58 -1.27 -8.98 5.93
C ALA A 58 -0.12 -9.98 6.03
N ASN A 59 -0.42 -11.25 6.29
CA ASN A 59 0.59 -12.30 6.36
C ASN A 59 1.23 -12.56 4.99
N GLN A 60 0.43 -12.63 3.94
CA GLN A 60 0.94 -12.88 2.58
C GLN A 60 1.93 -11.81 2.15
N VAL A 61 1.60 -10.53 2.36
CA VAL A 61 2.49 -9.45 1.96
C VAL A 61 3.76 -9.46 2.80
N SER A 62 3.66 -9.71 4.09
CA SER A 62 4.83 -9.78 4.98
C SER A 62 5.77 -10.92 4.60
N ASP A 63 5.24 -12.05 4.15
CA ASP A 63 6.02 -13.23 3.82
C ASP A 63 6.58 -13.20 2.40
N CYS A 64 5.83 -12.65 1.44
CA CYS A 64 6.11 -12.81 0.03
C CYS A 64 6.65 -11.57 -0.66
N CYS A 65 6.51 -10.39 -0.07
CA CYS A 65 6.89 -9.14 -0.72
C CYS A 65 8.17 -8.57 -0.12
N GLU A 66 9.03 -8.09 -0.99
CA GLU A 66 10.30 -7.48 -0.61
C GLU A 66 10.32 -6.02 -1.00
N ILE A 67 11.22 -5.25 -0.36
CA ILE A 67 11.47 -3.85 -0.73
C ILE A 67 11.87 -3.81 -2.20
N GLY A 68 11.25 -2.91 -2.95
CA GLY A 68 11.48 -2.77 -4.38
C GLY A 68 10.51 -3.57 -5.25
N SER A 69 9.69 -4.45 -4.66
CA SER A 69 8.67 -5.19 -5.40
C SER A 69 7.55 -4.27 -5.86
N PHE A 70 7.04 -4.52 -7.07
CA PHE A 70 5.82 -3.88 -7.54
C PHE A 70 4.61 -4.67 -7.06
N ILE A 71 3.67 -3.99 -6.44
CA ILE A 71 2.50 -4.61 -5.82
C ILE A 71 1.24 -3.94 -6.35
N GLY A 72 0.30 -4.76 -6.78
CA GLY A 72 -1.05 -4.32 -7.12
C GLY A 72 -1.98 -4.52 -5.92
N VAL A 73 -2.69 -3.48 -5.53
CA VAL A 73 -3.60 -3.50 -4.39
C VAL A 73 -4.97 -3.05 -4.83
N LYS A 74 -5.98 -3.81 -4.41
CA LYS A 74 -7.38 -3.42 -4.55
C LYS A 74 -7.95 -3.24 -3.14
N GLY A 75 -8.56 -2.10 -2.90
CA GLY A 75 -9.10 -1.79 -1.60
C GLY A 75 -10.05 -0.62 -1.64
N ARG A 76 -10.20 0.03 -0.51
CA ARG A 76 -11.05 1.20 -0.36
C ARG A 76 -10.32 2.29 0.38
N LEU A 77 -10.78 3.52 0.20
CA LEU A 77 -10.28 4.67 0.95
C LEU A 77 -10.95 4.72 2.30
N GLN A 78 -10.18 5.07 3.32
CA GLN A 78 -10.71 5.31 4.65
C GLN A 78 -10.02 6.54 5.23
N SER A 79 -10.81 7.50 5.68
CA SER A 79 -10.28 8.68 6.36
C SER A 79 -9.96 8.37 7.82
N ARG A 80 -9.08 9.14 8.34
CA ARG A 80 -8.70 9.07 9.76
C ARG A 80 -8.79 10.44 10.39
#